data_6748694beefbc1d3a2e88900382302fb
#
_entry.id   6748694beefbc1d3a2e88900382302fb
#
_cell.length_a   1.000
_cell.length_b   1.000
_cell.length_c   1.000
_cell.angle_alpha   90.00
_cell.angle_beta   90.00
_cell.angle_gamma   90.00
#
_symmetry.space_group_name_H-M   'P 1'
#
loop_
_entity.id
_entity.type
_entity.pdbx_description
1 polymer ?
#
loop_
_entity_poly.entity_id
_entity_poly.type
_entity_poly.pdbx_seq_one_letter_code
_entity_poly.pdbx_strand_id
1 'polypeptide(L)'
;MVIVHIVIVLAAIVLGARIGSIGIGMAGGLGVLALGLTGVPITREDIPFDVIGIIMTVIAAIAAMQRAGGMDYLVHIAEKFLRKNPKRITFYAPIVTWLMTVLAGTGHTAFSTLPVIVEVAKEGKVRPSRPLSIAVVALSLIHI
;
A
#
# COMPACT_ATOMS: atom_id res chain seq x y z
N MET A 1 -30.80 15.19 -12.73
CA MET A 1 -29.53 15.72 -12.19
C MET A 1 -28.72 14.65 -11.43
N VAL A 2 -29.30 13.92 -10.45
CA VAL A 2 -28.59 12.88 -9.68
C VAL A 2 -27.89 11.84 -10.54
N ILE A 3 -28.56 11.33 -11.58
CA ILE A 3 -27.99 10.32 -12.50
C ILE A 3 -26.72 10.87 -13.20
N VAL A 4 -26.75 12.12 -13.63
CA VAL A 4 -25.61 12.77 -14.30
C VAL A 4 -24.41 12.86 -13.33
N HIS A 5 -24.66 13.24 -12.08
CA HIS A 5 -23.60 13.32 -11.06
C HIS A 5 -22.99 11.95 -10.76
N ILE A 6 -23.83 10.90 -10.65
CA ILE A 6 -23.36 9.52 -10.47
C ILE A 6 -22.50 9.09 -11.65
N VAL A 7 -22.92 9.38 -12.90
CA VAL A 7 -22.17 9.04 -14.10
C VAL A 7 -20.80 9.74 -14.12
N ILE A 8 -20.74 11.02 -13.75
CA ILE A 8 -19.47 11.78 -13.66
C ILE A 8 -18.55 11.14 -12.65
N VAL A 9 -19.05 10.81 -11.44
CA VAL A 9 -18.25 10.18 -10.40
C VAL A 9 -17.72 8.82 -10.83
N LEU A 10 -18.59 7.96 -11.38
CA LEU A 10 -18.18 6.64 -11.87
C LEU A 10 -17.17 6.74 -13.02
N ALA A 11 -17.36 7.68 -13.94
CA ALA A 11 -16.40 7.93 -15.01
C ALA A 11 -15.04 8.37 -14.49
N ALA A 12 -15.01 9.28 -13.48
CA ALA A 12 -13.77 9.71 -12.83
C ALA A 12 -13.06 8.55 -12.13
N ILE A 13 -13.80 7.68 -11.43
CA ILE A 13 -13.24 6.49 -10.78
C ILE A 13 -12.64 5.54 -11.80
N VAL A 14 -13.37 5.20 -12.87
CA VAL A 14 -12.89 4.28 -13.91
C VAL A 14 -11.68 4.87 -14.63
N LEU A 15 -11.68 6.16 -14.94
CA LEU A 15 -10.56 6.84 -15.57
C LEU A 15 -9.34 6.82 -14.65
N GLY A 16 -9.51 7.17 -13.37
CA GLY A 16 -8.45 7.15 -12.37
C GLY A 16 -7.86 5.76 -12.18
N ALA A 17 -8.70 4.73 -12.10
CA ALA A 17 -8.28 3.35 -11.98
C ALA A 17 -7.47 2.85 -13.20
N ARG A 18 -7.81 3.32 -14.41
CA ARG A 18 -7.08 2.97 -15.62
C ARG A 18 -5.72 3.66 -15.76
N ILE A 19 -5.63 4.92 -15.33
CA ILE A 19 -4.37 5.68 -15.38
C ILE A 19 -3.45 5.27 -14.23
N GLY A 20 -4.02 4.90 -13.09
CA GLY A 20 -3.28 4.47 -11.89
C GLY A 20 -2.56 5.61 -11.17
N SER A 21 -1.96 5.31 -10.02
CA SER A 21 -1.08 6.21 -9.24
C SER A 21 -1.55 7.69 -9.21
N ILE A 22 -0.75 8.61 -9.74
CA ILE A 22 -1.04 10.06 -9.80
C ILE A 22 -2.32 10.35 -10.63
N GLY A 23 -2.64 9.51 -11.60
CA GLY A 23 -3.82 9.65 -12.45
C GLY A 23 -5.14 9.60 -11.70
N ILE A 24 -5.19 8.91 -10.55
CA ILE A 24 -6.37 8.87 -9.68
C ILE A 24 -6.68 10.28 -9.16
N GLY A 25 -5.67 11.00 -8.69
CA GLY A 25 -5.83 12.39 -8.23
C GLY A 25 -6.26 13.34 -9.34
N MET A 26 -5.66 13.22 -10.53
CA MET A 26 -6.05 14.04 -11.69
C MET A 26 -7.47 13.77 -12.15
N ALA A 27 -7.85 12.49 -12.24
CA ALA A 27 -9.21 12.08 -12.62
C ALA A 27 -10.25 12.56 -11.59
N GLY A 28 -9.91 12.48 -10.28
CA GLY A 28 -10.74 13.04 -9.20
C GLY A 28 -10.93 14.55 -9.34
N GLY A 29 -9.85 15.29 -9.58
CA GLY A 29 -9.91 16.74 -9.81
C GLY A 29 -10.77 17.11 -11.02
N LEU A 30 -10.66 16.40 -12.13
CA LEU A 30 -11.51 16.58 -13.31
C LEU A 30 -12.97 16.25 -13.00
N GLY A 31 -13.22 15.21 -12.19
CA GLY A 31 -14.57 14.85 -11.73
C GLY A 31 -15.21 15.97 -10.91
N VAL A 32 -14.47 16.56 -9.99
CA VAL A 32 -14.92 17.70 -9.18
C VAL A 32 -15.23 18.91 -10.05
N LEU A 33 -14.36 19.24 -11.02
CA LEU A 33 -14.60 20.32 -11.98
C LEU A 33 -15.88 20.07 -12.80
N ALA A 34 -16.05 18.85 -13.30
CA ALA A 34 -17.25 18.47 -14.06
C ALA A 34 -18.53 18.61 -13.22
N LEU A 35 -18.50 18.19 -11.95
CA LEU A 35 -19.62 18.38 -11.01
C LEU A 35 -19.92 19.86 -10.77
N GLY A 36 -18.90 20.70 -10.59
CA GLY A 36 -19.05 22.15 -10.42
C GLY A 36 -19.72 22.79 -11.65
N LEU A 37 -19.38 22.36 -12.86
CA LEU A 37 -20.01 22.85 -14.10
C LEU A 37 -21.50 22.46 -14.19
N THR A 38 -21.93 21.40 -13.51
CA THR A 38 -23.37 21.02 -13.45
C THR A 38 -24.14 21.79 -12.37
N GLY A 39 -23.51 22.76 -11.71
CA GLY A 39 -24.14 23.59 -10.69
C GLY A 39 -24.10 23.03 -9.27
N VAL A 40 -23.30 21.98 -9.02
CA VAL A 40 -23.05 21.52 -7.66
C VAL A 40 -22.13 22.52 -6.97
N PRO A 41 -22.55 23.13 -5.84
CA PRO A 41 -21.72 24.04 -5.10
C PRO A 41 -20.54 23.24 -4.50
N ILE A 42 -19.33 23.65 -4.82
CA ILE A 42 -18.10 23.06 -4.27
C ILE A 42 -17.54 24.08 -3.30
N THR A 43 -17.48 23.69 -2.04
CA THR A 43 -16.99 24.51 -0.96
C THR A 43 -15.64 24.00 -0.43
N ARG A 44 -14.99 24.80 0.38
CA ARG A 44 -13.72 24.41 1.01
C ARG A 44 -13.92 23.27 2.03
N GLU A 45 -15.13 23.14 2.56
CA GLU A 45 -15.51 22.12 3.56
C GLU A 45 -15.63 20.72 2.93
N ASP A 46 -15.83 20.64 1.61
CA ASP A 46 -15.87 19.38 0.87
C ASP A 46 -14.47 18.75 0.69
N ILE A 47 -13.40 19.50 0.98
CA ILE A 47 -12.03 19.02 0.90
C ILE A 47 -11.63 18.47 2.28
N PRO A 48 -11.32 17.19 2.41
CA PRO A 48 -10.95 16.58 3.69
C PRO A 48 -9.51 16.93 4.09
N PHE A 49 -9.25 18.20 4.44
CA PHE A 49 -7.92 18.69 4.80
C PHE A 49 -7.28 17.91 5.96
N ASP A 50 -8.08 17.47 6.94
CA ASP A 50 -7.58 16.67 8.05
C ASP A 50 -7.02 15.34 7.58
N VAL A 51 -7.73 14.66 6.67
CA VAL A 51 -7.26 13.39 6.09
C VAL A 51 -6.00 13.60 5.25
N ILE A 52 -5.95 14.67 4.46
CA ILE A 52 -4.76 15.05 3.68
C ILE A 52 -3.59 15.31 4.62
N GLY A 53 -3.81 16.05 5.71
CA GLY A 53 -2.79 16.34 6.72
C GLY A 53 -2.22 15.07 7.37
N ILE A 54 -3.09 14.13 7.75
CA ILE A 54 -2.69 12.83 8.32
C ILE A 54 -1.85 12.04 7.30
N ILE A 55 -2.31 11.92 6.06
CA ILE A 55 -1.59 11.20 5.01
C ILE A 55 -0.20 11.82 4.77
N MET A 56 -0.12 13.14 4.67
CA MET A 56 1.14 13.86 4.44
C MET A 56 2.13 13.65 5.59
N THR A 57 1.68 13.71 6.83
CA THR A 57 2.55 13.48 8.00
C THR A 57 3.05 12.05 8.08
N VAL A 58 2.21 11.06 7.76
CA VAL A 58 2.61 9.65 7.71
C VAL A 58 3.64 9.42 6.60
N ILE A 59 3.42 9.96 5.40
CA ILE A 59 4.38 9.85 4.28
C ILE A 59 5.72 10.50 4.67
N ALA A 60 5.71 11.67 5.30
CA ALA A 60 6.92 12.35 5.73
C ALA A 60 7.68 11.53 6.80
N ALA A 61 6.98 10.96 7.77
CA ALA A 61 7.57 10.09 8.79
C ALA A 61 8.22 8.84 8.19
N ILE A 62 7.54 8.19 7.25
CA ILE A 62 8.07 7.01 6.54
C ILE A 62 9.31 7.39 5.71
N ALA A 63 9.26 8.51 4.99
CA ALA A 63 10.40 9.00 4.21
C ALA A 63 11.61 9.31 5.11
N ALA A 64 11.40 9.92 6.28
CA ALA A 64 12.44 10.15 7.27
C ALA A 64 13.06 8.84 7.79
N MET A 65 12.22 7.85 8.11
CA MET A 65 12.67 6.51 8.53
C MET A 65 13.50 5.82 7.45
N GLN A 66 13.08 5.91 6.18
CA GLN A 66 13.83 5.36 5.04
C GLN A 66 15.20 6.02 4.90
N ARG A 67 15.26 7.36 4.98
CA ARG A 67 16.53 8.11 4.88
C ARG A 67 17.47 7.82 6.05
N ALA A 68 16.93 7.50 7.22
CA ALA A 68 17.70 7.11 8.40
C ALA A 68 18.19 5.64 8.37
N GLY A 69 17.88 4.86 7.32
CA GLY A 69 18.23 3.44 7.22
C GLY A 69 17.36 2.52 8.09
N GLY A 70 16.28 3.04 8.68
CA GLY A 70 15.39 2.26 9.53
C GLY A 70 14.70 1.12 8.79
N MET A 71 14.42 1.31 7.49
CA MET A 71 13.87 0.28 6.64
C MET A 71 14.83 -0.89 6.46
N ASP A 72 16.08 -0.61 6.14
CA ASP A 72 17.12 -1.63 5.95
C ASP A 72 17.35 -2.41 7.26
N TYR A 73 17.30 -1.73 8.39
CA TYR A 73 17.38 -2.36 9.70
C TYR A 73 16.22 -3.32 9.96
N LEU A 74 14.98 -2.91 9.65
CA LEU A 74 13.81 -3.78 9.78
C LEU A 74 13.89 -5.01 8.86
N VAL A 75 14.32 -4.81 7.61
CA VAL A 75 14.54 -5.91 6.66
C VAL A 75 15.61 -6.87 7.17
N HIS A 76 16.71 -6.37 7.73
CA HIS A 76 17.76 -7.18 8.32
C HIS A 76 17.26 -8.03 9.50
N ILE A 77 16.44 -7.45 10.38
CA ILE A 77 15.81 -8.21 11.48
C ILE A 77 14.90 -9.31 10.93
N ALA A 78 14.06 -8.96 9.94
CA ALA A 78 13.16 -9.90 9.29
C ALA A 78 13.93 -11.07 8.65
N GLU A 79 15.02 -10.77 7.93
CA GLU A 79 15.90 -11.77 7.34
C GLU A 79 16.49 -12.73 8.38
N LYS A 80 17.05 -12.17 9.45
CA LYS A 80 17.63 -12.96 10.55
C LYS A 80 16.61 -13.90 11.18
N PHE A 81 15.36 -13.44 11.33
CA PHE A 81 14.28 -14.25 11.86
C PHE A 81 13.84 -15.36 10.89
N LEU A 82 13.70 -15.04 9.60
CA LEU A 82 13.31 -15.99 8.57
C LEU A 82 14.36 -17.09 8.36
N ARG A 83 15.65 -16.74 8.37
CA ARG A 83 16.77 -17.70 8.22
C ARG A 83 16.92 -18.65 9.41
N LYS A 84 16.38 -18.32 10.57
CA LYS A 84 16.46 -19.18 11.76
C LYS A 84 15.77 -20.54 11.59
N ASN A 85 14.67 -20.58 10.81
CA ASN A 85 13.91 -21.80 10.56
C ASN A 85 13.40 -21.89 9.12
N PRO A 86 14.27 -22.18 8.13
CA PRO A 86 13.93 -22.17 6.71
C PRO A 86 12.78 -23.12 6.32
N LYS A 87 12.69 -24.27 7.01
CA LYS A 87 11.63 -25.26 6.75
C LYS A 87 10.23 -24.79 7.08
N ARG A 88 10.09 -23.80 7.97
CA ARG A 88 8.81 -23.23 8.39
C ARG A 88 8.50 -21.87 7.76
N ILE A 89 9.22 -21.52 6.71
CA ILE A 89 9.12 -20.23 6.02
C ILE A 89 7.69 -19.91 5.58
N THR A 90 6.89 -20.91 5.22
CA THR A 90 5.50 -20.75 4.80
C THR A 90 4.63 -20.12 5.88
N PHE A 91 4.94 -20.34 7.16
CA PHE A 91 4.21 -19.76 8.29
C PHE A 91 4.83 -18.44 8.76
N TYR A 92 6.16 -18.35 8.73
CA TYR A 92 6.85 -17.14 9.22
C TYR A 92 6.79 -15.98 8.21
N ALA A 93 6.81 -16.27 6.91
CA ALA A 93 6.77 -15.23 5.88
C ALA A 93 5.54 -14.30 6.01
N PRO A 94 4.29 -14.81 6.10
CA PRO A 94 3.13 -13.93 6.23
C PRO A 94 3.12 -13.14 7.54
N ILE A 95 3.59 -13.72 8.65
CA ILE A 95 3.66 -13.02 9.95
C ILE A 95 4.67 -11.86 9.86
N VAL A 96 5.84 -12.12 9.28
CA VAL A 96 6.88 -11.11 9.12
C VAL A 96 6.43 -10.00 8.18
N THR A 97 5.86 -10.34 7.02
CA THR A 97 5.37 -9.32 6.08
C THR A 97 4.23 -8.50 6.66
N TRP A 98 3.30 -9.11 7.38
CA TRP A 98 2.24 -8.41 8.08
C TRP A 98 2.81 -7.44 9.13
N LEU A 99 3.71 -7.93 9.98
CA LEU A 99 4.34 -7.11 11.02
C LEU A 99 5.14 -5.95 10.42
N MET A 100 5.91 -6.20 9.36
CA MET A 100 6.65 -5.18 8.62
C MET A 100 5.71 -4.11 8.07
N THR A 101 4.56 -4.49 7.53
CA THR A 101 3.57 -3.56 7.00
C THR A 101 2.95 -2.72 8.11
N VAL A 102 2.65 -3.31 9.28
CA VAL A 102 2.13 -2.59 10.46
C VAL A 102 3.14 -1.57 10.96
N LEU A 103 4.40 -1.98 11.15
CA LEU A 103 5.46 -1.12 11.68
C LEU A 103 5.85 0.01 10.74
N ALA A 104 5.84 -0.26 9.44
CA ALA A 104 6.21 0.72 8.44
C ALA A 104 5.03 1.55 7.91
N GLY A 105 3.80 1.18 8.23
CA GLY A 105 2.60 1.88 7.78
C GLY A 105 2.34 1.78 6.26
N THR A 106 3.12 0.97 5.53
CA THR A 106 2.98 0.80 4.08
C THR A 106 3.36 -0.62 3.62
N GLY A 107 2.64 -1.13 2.60
CA GLY A 107 2.96 -2.41 1.97
C GLY A 107 4.28 -2.42 1.19
N HIS A 108 4.84 -1.25 0.86
CA HIS A 108 6.11 -1.17 0.12
C HIS A 108 7.29 -1.78 0.87
N THR A 109 7.30 -1.75 2.19
CA THR A 109 8.30 -2.39 3.04
C THR A 109 8.37 -3.89 2.83
N ALA A 110 7.23 -4.50 2.66
CA ALA A 110 7.17 -5.92 2.50
C ALA A 110 7.72 -6.37 1.13
N PHE A 111 7.66 -5.53 0.08
CA PHE A 111 8.32 -5.84 -1.20
C PHE A 111 9.83 -6.03 -1.02
N SER A 112 10.45 -5.33 -0.09
CA SER A 112 11.87 -5.51 0.23
C SER A 112 12.18 -6.85 0.90
N THR A 113 11.19 -7.49 1.55
CA THR A 113 11.35 -8.80 2.19
C THR A 113 11.04 -9.97 1.26
N LEU A 114 10.33 -9.76 0.15
CA LEU A 114 9.96 -10.83 -0.79
C LEU A 114 11.18 -11.57 -1.37
N PRO A 115 12.26 -10.90 -1.82
CA PRO A 115 13.46 -11.57 -2.29
C PRO A 115 14.08 -12.46 -1.21
N VAL A 116 14.12 -11.99 0.04
CA VAL A 116 14.63 -12.74 1.19
C VAL A 116 13.81 -14.01 1.43
N ILE A 117 12.47 -13.90 1.35
CA ILE A 117 11.57 -15.06 1.48
C ILE A 117 11.86 -16.11 0.40
N VAL A 118 12.12 -15.69 -0.85
CA VAL A 118 12.47 -16.59 -1.95
C VAL A 118 13.77 -17.34 -1.66
N GLU A 119 14.79 -16.61 -1.20
CA GLU A 119 16.10 -17.16 -0.90
C GLU A 119 16.03 -18.20 0.23
N VAL A 120 15.42 -17.82 1.36
CA VAL A 120 15.24 -18.69 2.51
C VAL A 120 14.35 -19.90 2.18
N ALA A 121 13.33 -19.73 1.33
CA ALA A 121 12.52 -20.85 0.88
C ALA A 121 13.34 -21.87 0.07
N LYS A 122 14.25 -21.40 -0.80
CA LYS A 122 15.17 -22.27 -1.54
C LYS A 122 16.12 -23.01 -0.61
N GLU A 123 16.69 -22.33 0.39
CA GLU A 123 17.54 -22.95 1.42
C GLU A 123 16.80 -24.05 2.18
N GLY A 124 15.53 -23.80 2.53
CA GLY A 124 14.65 -24.77 3.21
C GLY A 124 14.10 -25.88 2.31
N LYS A 125 14.43 -25.90 1.01
CA LYS A 125 13.86 -26.80 -0.01
C LYS A 125 12.32 -26.71 -0.08
N VAL A 126 11.76 -25.54 0.25
CA VAL A 126 10.34 -25.23 0.12
C VAL A 126 10.10 -24.51 -1.20
N ARG A 127 9.02 -24.85 -1.91
CA ARG A 127 8.65 -24.13 -3.15
C ARG A 127 8.35 -22.66 -2.82
N PRO A 128 9.10 -21.68 -3.39
CA PRO A 128 8.96 -20.27 -3.04
C PRO A 128 7.56 -19.68 -3.29
N SER A 129 6.83 -20.23 -4.25
CA SER A 129 5.47 -19.77 -4.58
C SER A 129 4.50 -19.82 -3.39
N ARG A 130 4.63 -20.80 -2.50
CA ARG A 130 3.74 -20.95 -1.34
C ARG A 130 3.93 -19.83 -0.32
N PRO A 131 5.13 -19.64 0.28
CA PRO A 131 5.31 -18.55 1.24
C PRO A 131 5.11 -17.17 0.61
N LEU A 132 5.46 -16.96 -0.67
CA LEU A 132 5.22 -15.70 -1.36
C LEU A 132 3.74 -15.37 -1.50
N SER A 133 2.92 -16.30 -1.98
CA SER A 133 1.48 -16.06 -2.16
C SER A 133 0.81 -15.70 -0.83
N ILE A 134 1.13 -16.41 0.25
CA ILE A 134 0.54 -16.14 1.56
C ILE A 134 1.07 -14.82 2.13
N ALA A 135 2.36 -14.51 1.92
CA ALA A 135 2.94 -13.25 2.34
C ALA A 135 2.29 -12.04 1.65
N VAL A 136 2.02 -12.14 0.34
CA VAL A 136 1.33 -11.10 -0.43
C VAL A 136 -0.12 -10.92 0.05
N VAL A 137 -0.83 -12.01 0.36
CA VAL A 137 -2.17 -11.92 0.95
C VAL A 137 -2.13 -11.25 2.33
N ALA A 138 -1.15 -11.61 3.16
CA ALA A 138 -0.99 -11.00 4.49
C ALA A 138 -0.74 -9.49 4.44
N LEU A 139 -0.06 -9.00 3.40
CA LEU A 139 0.08 -7.57 3.10
C LEU A 139 -1.27 -6.87 2.91
N SER A 140 -2.18 -7.52 2.19
CA SER A 140 -3.47 -6.95 1.83
C SER A 140 -4.42 -6.82 3.01
N LEU A 141 -4.25 -7.64 4.06
CA LEU A 141 -5.13 -7.65 5.24
C LEU A 141 -5.11 -6.35 6.06
N ILE A 142 -4.11 -5.51 5.88
CA ILE A 142 -4.01 -4.21 6.57
C ILE A 142 -4.78 -3.12 5.83
N HIS A 143 -5.10 -3.35 4.56
CA HIS A 143 -5.80 -2.38 3.71
C HIS A 143 -7.31 -2.65 3.59
N ILE A 144 -7.85 -3.60 4.34
CA ILE A 144 -9.28 -3.85 4.48
C ILE A 144 -9.80 -3.17 5.73
#